data_4b2c515f9a9df0c581211bfd45f6c2ae
#
_entry.id   4b2c515f9a9df0c581211bfd45f6c2ae
#
_cell.length_a   1.000
_cell.length_b   1.000
_cell.length_c   1.000
_cell.angle_alpha   90.00
_cell.angle_beta   90.00
_cell.angle_gamma   90.00
#
_symmetry.space_group_name_H-M   'P 1'
#
loop_
_entity.id
_entity.type
_entity.pdbx_description
1 polymer ?
#
loop_
_entity_poly.entity_id
_entity_poly.type
_entity_poly.pdbx_seq_one_letter_code
_entity_poly.pdbx_strand_id
1 'polypeptide(L)'
;GLDYAHGTGHGVGHVMQVHEGPASISKRGSVPLAEGMLLSNEPGFYRAGVWGIRTENLIAVNAPDDNGYFSFETITLCPIDRRLIDAGMLLAEERAWLDAYHARVYVELTPELEGEDEVLAWLDAACAPL
;
A
#
# COMPACT_ATOMS: atom_id res chain seq x y z
N GLY A 1 -1.73 17.04 14.13
CA GLY A 1 -1.50 15.77 13.56
C GLY A 1 -2.04 14.63 14.40
N LEU A 2 -2.36 13.54 13.74
CA LEU A 2 -2.72 12.27 14.36
C LEU A 2 -1.48 11.36 14.35
N ASP A 3 -1.40 10.41 15.28
CA ASP A 3 -0.30 9.45 15.38
C ASP A 3 -0.87 8.07 15.75
N TYR A 4 -0.07 7.03 15.56
CA TYR A 4 -0.38 5.64 15.92
C TYR A 4 0.82 4.97 16.59
N ALA A 5 0.56 3.95 17.42
CA ALA A 5 1.53 3.37 18.35
C ALA A 5 2.41 2.26 17.75
N HIS A 6 2.55 2.18 16.44
CA HIS A 6 3.42 1.22 15.78
C HIS A 6 4.29 1.88 14.70
N GLY A 7 5.26 1.16 14.16
CA GLY A 7 6.03 1.60 12.99
C GLY A 7 5.13 1.70 11.76
N THR A 8 5.49 2.56 10.82
CA THR A 8 4.77 2.67 9.55
C THR A 8 5.06 1.50 8.62
N GLY A 9 6.20 0.83 8.83
CA GLY A 9 6.55 -0.33 8.03
C GLY A 9 7.78 -1.07 8.58
N HIS A 10 7.93 -2.28 8.11
CA HIS A 10 9.02 -3.19 8.47
C HIS A 10 9.49 -3.96 7.23
N GLY A 11 10.69 -4.50 7.28
CA GLY A 11 11.16 -5.42 6.25
C GLY A 11 10.32 -6.68 6.19
N VAL A 12 10.19 -7.24 5.00
CA VAL A 12 9.44 -8.49 4.73
C VAL A 12 10.43 -9.54 4.25
N GLY A 13 10.44 -10.69 4.92
CA GLY A 13 11.35 -11.77 4.63
C GLY A 13 10.98 -12.56 3.39
N HIS A 14 11.98 -13.14 2.75
CA HIS A 14 11.84 -13.94 1.53
C HIS A 14 11.06 -15.24 1.75
N VAL A 15 11.20 -15.86 2.92
CA VAL A 15 10.58 -17.15 3.20
C VAL A 15 9.75 -17.08 4.49
N MET A 16 8.46 -16.88 4.37
CA MET A 16 7.45 -16.96 5.43
C MET A 16 7.69 -16.08 6.67
N GLN A 17 8.68 -15.21 6.65
CA GLN A 17 8.98 -14.28 7.74
C GLN A 17 8.32 -12.92 7.45
N VAL A 18 7.13 -12.71 7.97
CA VAL A 18 6.37 -11.46 7.75
C VAL A 18 7.12 -10.25 8.27
N HIS A 19 7.72 -10.34 9.46
CA HIS A 19 8.54 -9.29 10.03
C HIS A 19 10.02 -9.69 9.99
N GLU A 20 10.78 -9.13 9.07
CA GLU A 20 12.21 -9.38 8.95
C GLU A 20 12.97 -8.06 8.86
N GLY A 21 13.90 -7.85 9.80
CA GLY A 21 14.82 -6.72 9.75
C GLY A 21 15.91 -6.91 8.70
N PRO A 22 16.79 -5.90 8.52
CA PRO A 22 16.92 -4.70 9.36
C PRO A 22 16.09 -3.48 8.90
N ALA A 23 15.47 -3.52 7.72
CA ALA A 23 14.73 -2.40 7.16
C ALA A 23 13.47 -2.05 7.96
N SER A 24 13.21 -0.76 8.14
CA SER A 24 11.96 -0.30 8.77
C SER A 24 11.61 1.13 8.37
N ILE A 25 10.32 1.43 8.33
CA ILE A 25 9.79 2.78 8.25
C ILE A 25 9.29 3.15 9.65
N SER A 26 10.16 3.70 10.47
CA SER A 26 9.83 4.04 11.86
C SER A 26 10.76 5.10 12.42
N LYS A 27 10.32 5.79 13.48
CA LYS A 27 11.15 6.75 14.23
C LYS A 27 12.39 6.10 14.90
N ARG A 28 12.41 4.77 15.01
CA ARG A 28 13.50 3.97 15.59
C ARG A 28 14.39 3.31 14.54
N GLY A 29 14.03 3.41 13.29
CA GLY A 29 14.82 2.87 12.17
C GLY A 29 16.19 3.52 12.13
N SER A 30 17.24 2.71 12.09
CA SER A 30 18.63 3.18 12.05
C SER A 30 19.40 2.66 10.84
N VAL A 31 18.79 1.76 10.08
CA VAL A 31 19.40 1.19 8.86
C VAL A 31 18.87 1.97 7.66
N PRO A 32 19.76 2.57 6.86
CA PRO A 32 19.36 3.21 5.61
C PRO A 32 18.66 2.24 4.67
N LEU A 33 17.65 2.73 3.95
CA LEU A 33 17.03 1.95 2.88
C LEU A 33 18.03 1.76 1.73
N ALA A 34 17.90 0.64 1.04
CA ALA A 34 18.68 0.33 -0.15
C ALA A 34 17.75 -0.22 -1.24
N GLU A 35 18.16 -0.05 -2.49
CA GLU A 35 17.46 -0.61 -3.65
C GLU A 35 17.17 -2.10 -3.48
N GLY A 36 15.98 -2.52 -3.87
CA GLY A 36 15.52 -3.91 -3.79
C GLY A 36 14.99 -4.34 -2.43
N MET A 37 15.08 -3.51 -1.38
CA MET A 37 14.46 -3.83 -0.09
C MET A 37 12.93 -3.86 -0.23
N LEU A 38 12.32 -4.91 0.36
CA LEU A 38 10.87 -5.05 0.46
C LEU A 38 10.41 -4.64 1.85
N LEU A 39 9.40 -3.77 1.92
CA LEU A 39 8.85 -3.29 3.17
C LEU A 39 7.32 -3.31 3.13
N SER A 40 6.70 -3.44 4.31
CA SER A 40 5.31 -3.00 4.48
C SER A 40 5.25 -1.46 4.54
N ASN A 41 4.13 -0.90 4.11
CA ASN A 41 3.75 0.48 4.34
C ASN A 41 2.32 0.47 4.86
N GLU A 42 2.16 0.62 6.17
CA GLU A 42 0.96 0.25 6.92
C GLU A 42 0.51 1.33 7.92
N PRO A 43 0.35 2.58 7.50
CA PRO A 43 -0.17 3.61 8.38
C PRO A 43 -1.57 3.25 8.88
N GLY A 44 -1.90 3.67 10.11
CA GLY A 44 -3.19 3.36 10.70
C GLY A 44 -3.72 4.47 11.57
N PHE A 45 -5.00 4.38 11.89
CA PHE A 45 -5.66 5.20 12.90
C PHE A 45 -6.51 4.32 13.80
N TYR A 46 -6.40 4.54 15.11
CA TYR A 46 -7.06 3.68 16.10
C TYR A 46 -7.74 4.51 17.16
N ARG A 47 -9.01 4.21 17.41
CA ARG A 47 -9.77 4.76 18.53
C ARG A 47 -10.01 3.66 19.55
N ALA A 48 -9.27 3.72 20.65
CA ALA A 48 -9.26 2.68 21.67
C ALA A 48 -10.68 2.31 22.14
N GLY A 49 -10.98 1.01 22.16
CA GLY A 49 -12.28 0.45 22.56
C GLY A 49 -13.42 0.71 21.55
N VAL A 50 -13.17 1.32 20.40
CA VAL A 50 -14.21 1.68 19.41
C VAL A 50 -13.95 1.02 18.05
N TRP A 51 -12.87 1.41 17.36
CA TRP A 51 -12.50 0.88 16.04
C TRP A 51 -11.05 1.23 15.68
N GLY A 52 -10.53 0.58 14.66
CA GLY A 52 -9.27 0.91 14.03
C GLY A 52 -9.33 0.67 12.53
N ILE A 53 -8.51 1.39 11.79
CA ILE A 53 -8.32 1.19 10.36
C ILE A 53 -6.83 1.25 10.03
N ARG A 54 -6.39 0.37 9.15
CA ARG A 54 -5.05 0.32 8.59
C ARG A 54 -5.18 0.12 7.09
N THR A 55 -4.48 0.93 6.32
CA THR A 55 -4.32 0.71 4.89
C THR A 55 -2.88 0.29 4.67
N GLU A 56 -2.68 -0.88 4.08
CA GLU A 56 -1.37 -1.51 3.98
C GLU A 56 -1.08 -1.97 2.57
N ASN A 57 0.11 -1.62 2.09
CA ASN A 57 0.70 -2.15 0.88
C ASN A 57 2.12 -2.64 1.14
N LEU A 58 2.55 -3.67 0.45
CA LEU A 58 3.96 -3.97 0.29
C LEU A 58 4.56 -3.05 -0.77
N ILE A 59 5.75 -2.58 -0.51
CA ILE A 59 6.50 -1.70 -1.40
C ILE A 59 7.92 -2.23 -1.62
N ALA A 60 8.44 -2.03 -2.82
CA ALA A 60 9.84 -2.25 -3.14
C ALA A 60 10.56 -0.90 -3.26
N VAL A 61 11.77 -0.82 -2.76
CA VAL A 61 12.63 0.37 -2.90
C VAL A 61 13.25 0.36 -4.29
N ASN A 62 12.95 1.38 -5.09
CA ASN A 62 13.55 1.56 -6.41
C ASN A 62 15.00 2.04 -6.32
N ALA A 63 15.74 1.96 -7.43
CA ALA A 63 17.03 2.64 -7.56
C ALA A 63 16.90 4.15 -7.26
N PRO A 64 17.93 4.78 -6.69
CA PRO A 64 17.91 6.21 -6.47
C PRO A 64 17.91 6.99 -7.80
N ASP A 65 17.25 8.14 -7.79
CA ASP A 65 17.31 9.09 -8.91
C ASP A 65 18.68 9.79 -9.01
N ASP A 66 18.86 10.67 -10.02
CA ASP A 66 20.09 11.42 -10.24
C ASP A 66 20.48 12.36 -9.07
N ASN A 67 19.55 12.65 -8.15
CA ASN A 67 19.77 13.45 -6.94
C ASN A 67 20.00 12.57 -5.70
N GLY A 68 19.96 11.24 -5.85
CA GLY A 68 20.14 10.30 -4.76
C GLY A 68 18.89 10.02 -3.93
N TYR A 69 17.70 10.38 -4.38
CA TYR A 69 16.44 10.08 -3.71
C TYR A 69 15.87 8.76 -4.17
N PHE A 70 15.42 7.95 -3.20
CA PHE A 70 14.67 6.72 -3.48
C PHE A 70 13.20 7.03 -3.75
N SER A 71 12.61 6.22 -4.62
CA SER A 71 11.16 6.09 -4.78
C SER A 71 10.72 4.67 -4.44
N PHE A 72 9.41 4.43 -4.44
CA PHE A 72 8.86 3.13 -4.06
C PHE A 72 7.87 2.65 -5.12
N GLU A 73 7.97 1.38 -5.44
CA GLU A 73 6.96 0.67 -6.22
C GLU A 73 6.01 -0.05 -5.27
N THR A 74 4.71 0.17 -5.41
CA THR A 74 3.69 -0.62 -4.72
C THR A 74 3.54 -1.96 -5.42
N ILE A 75 3.79 -3.06 -4.71
CA ILE A 75 3.70 -4.43 -5.26
C ILE A 75 2.43 -5.17 -4.84
N THR A 76 1.69 -4.70 -3.84
CA THR A 76 0.38 -5.24 -3.49
C THR A 76 -0.63 -4.90 -4.58
N LEU A 77 -1.35 -5.90 -5.06
CA LEU A 77 -2.43 -5.77 -6.02
C LEU A 77 -3.76 -6.16 -5.37
N CYS A 78 -4.35 -5.24 -4.60
CA CYS A 78 -5.62 -5.44 -3.92
C CYS A 78 -6.37 -4.11 -3.86
N PRO A 79 -7.63 -4.02 -4.31
CA PRO A 79 -8.37 -2.77 -4.24
C PRO A 79 -8.53 -2.30 -2.78
N ILE A 80 -8.31 -1.01 -2.55
CA ILE A 80 -8.64 -0.37 -1.27
C ILE A 80 -10.16 -0.16 -1.23
N ASP A 81 -10.81 -0.57 -0.14
CA ASP A 81 -12.28 -0.50 -0.02
C ASP A 81 -12.79 0.95 -0.09
N ARG A 82 -13.40 1.30 -1.21
CA ARG A 82 -13.90 2.65 -1.50
C ARG A 82 -15.00 3.10 -0.54
N ARG A 83 -15.74 2.18 0.06
CA ARG A 83 -16.82 2.48 1.01
C ARG A 83 -16.31 3.12 2.31
N LEU A 84 -15.02 2.98 2.59
CA LEU A 84 -14.34 3.54 3.76
C LEU A 84 -13.63 4.86 3.46
N ILE A 85 -13.75 5.39 2.23
CA ILE A 85 -13.07 6.59 1.78
C ILE A 85 -14.07 7.74 1.62
N ASP A 86 -13.83 8.83 2.35
CA ASP A 86 -14.51 10.10 2.09
C ASP A 86 -13.76 10.86 0.99
N ALA A 87 -14.26 10.74 -0.25
CA ALA A 87 -13.63 11.37 -1.41
C ALA A 87 -13.58 12.91 -1.31
N GLY A 88 -14.45 13.52 -0.49
CA GLY A 88 -14.47 14.96 -0.24
C GLY A 88 -13.31 15.44 0.62
N MET A 89 -12.63 14.53 1.33
CA MET A 89 -11.45 14.83 2.15
C MET A 89 -10.13 14.66 1.40
N LEU A 90 -10.14 14.00 0.23
CA LEU A 90 -8.94 13.76 -0.55
C LEU A 90 -8.54 15.01 -1.35
N LEU A 91 -7.24 15.27 -1.40
CA LEU A 91 -6.66 16.19 -2.36
C LEU A 91 -6.77 15.61 -3.79
N ALA A 92 -6.73 16.48 -4.79
CA ALA A 92 -6.84 16.03 -6.20
C ALA A 92 -5.72 15.03 -6.58
N GLU A 93 -4.52 15.23 -6.07
CA GLU A 93 -3.38 14.35 -6.27
C GLU A 93 -3.51 13.01 -5.57
N GLU A 94 -4.10 12.97 -4.36
CA GLU A 94 -4.36 11.74 -3.62
C GLU A 94 -5.44 10.90 -4.31
N ARG A 95 -6.49 11.55 -4.80
CA ARG A 95 -7.53 10.89 -5.59
C ARG A 95 -6.96 10.34 -6.90
N ALA A 96 -6.18 11.13 -7.62
CA ALA A 96 -5.56 10.68 -8.87
C ALA A 96 -4.61 9.49 -8.65
N TRP A 97 -3.86 9.49 -7.55
CA TRP A 97 -3.01 8.36 -7.18
C TRP A 97 -3.85 7.09 -6.91
N LEU A 98 -4.93 7.21 -6.15
CA LEU A 98 -5.78 6.07 -5.82
C LEU A 98 -6.50 5.50 -7.05
N ASP A 99 -7.03 6.37 -7.91
CA ASP A 99 -7.66 5.97 -9.17
C ASP A 99 -6.65 5.26 -10.09
N ALA A 100 -5.42 5.76 -10.19
CA ALA A 100 -4.35 5.12 -10.96
C ALA A 100 -3.93 3.76 -10.36
N TYR A 101 -3.86 3.66 -9.04
CA TYR A 101 -3.58 2.40 -8.34
C TYR A 101 -4.67 1.36 -8.61
N HIS A 102 -5.95 1.73 -8.50
CA HIS A 102 -7.06 0.83 -8.79
C HIS A 102 -7.08 0.40 -10.27
N ALA A 103 -6.80 1.32 -11.20
CA ALA A 103 -6.70 0.99 -12.61
C ALA A 103 -5.58 -0.03 -12.88
N ARG A 104 -4.42 0.12 -12.23
CA ARG A 104 -3.33 -0.86 -12.30
C ARG A 104 -3.75 -2.22 -11.74
N VAL A 105 -4.37 -2.26 -10.55
CA VAL A 105 -4.88 -3.51 -9.96
C VAL A 105 -5.81 -4.24 -10.91
N TYR A 106 -6.76 -3.51 -11.51
CA TYR A 106 -7.70 -4.07 -12.47
C TYR A 106 -7.01 -4.66 -13.70
N VAL A 107 -6.10 -3.90 -14.31
CA VAL A 107 -5.39 -4.31 -15.53
C VAL A 107 -4.53 -5.54 -15.31
N GLU A 108 -3.82 -5.58 -14.17
CA GLU A 108 -2.89 -6.67 -13.88
C GLU A 108 -3.60 -7.95 -13.41
N LEU A 109 -4.73 -7.85 -12.69
CA LEU A 109 -5.43 -9.03 -12.18
C LEU A 109 -6.46 -9.61 -13.16
N THR A 110 -7.02 -8.81 -14.07
CA THR A 110 -8.05 -9.28 -15.02
C THR A 110 -7.62 -10.53 -15.80
N PRO A 111 -6.41 -10.62 -16.40
CA PRO A 111 -6.00 -11.81 -17.13
C PRO A 111 -5.80 -13.05 -16.25
N GLU A 112 -5.46 -12.85 -14.96
CA GLU A 112 -5.27 -13.94 -14.00
C GLU A 112 -6.58 -14.53 -13.47
N LEU A 113 -7.70 -13.84 -13.72
CA LEU A 113 -9.05 -14.22 -13.28
C LEU A 113 -9.95 -14.66 -14.46
N GLU A 114 -9.35 -15.04 -15.58
CA GLU A 114 -10.10 -15.49 -16.74
C GLU A 114 -10.99 -16.69 -16.41
N GLY A 115 -12.30 -16.56 -16.68
CA GLY A 115 -13.31 -17.57 -16.36
C GLY A 115 -14.00 -17.39 -15.00
N GLU A 116 -13.56 -16.45 -14.17
CA GLU A 116 -14.14 -16.13 -12.87
C GLU A 116 -15.07 -14.90 -12.96
N ASP A 117 -16.14 -15.00 -13.73
CA ASP A 117 -17.00 -13.86 -14.11
C ASP A 117 -17.53 -13.06 -12.91
N GLU A 118 -17.91 -13.73 -11.82
CA GLU A 118 -18.39 -13.04 -10.60
C GLU A 118 -17.27 -12.24 -9.91
N VAL A 119 -16.05 -12.78 -9.90
CA VAL A 119 -14.88 -12.12 -9.31
C VAL A 119 -14.45 -10.95 -10.17
N LEU A 120 -14.48 -11.09 -11.49
CA LEU A 120 -14.19 -10.01 -12.45
C LEU A 120 -15.19 -8.86 -12.30
N ALA A 121 -16.49 -9.16 -12.18
CA ALA A 121 -17.51 -8.13 -11.96
C ALA A 121 -17.31 -7.39 -10.61
N TRP A 122 -16.92 -8.12 -9.57
CA TRP A 122 -16.57 -7.51 -8.29
C TRP A 122 -15.30 -6.65 -8.41
N LEU A 123 -14.26 -7.13 -9.07
CA LEU A 123 -13.00 -6.40 -9.26
C LEU A 123 -13.22 -5.10 -10.01
N ASP A 124 -14.00 -5.14 -11.09
CA ASP A 124 -14.38 -3.94 -11.87
C ASP A 124 -15.06 -2.89 -10.98
N ALA A 125 -16.06 -3.30 -10.19
CA ALA A 125 -16.74 -2.42 -9.26
C ALA A 125 -15.83 -1.88 -8.15
N ALA A 126 -14.92 -2.72 -7.62
CA ALA A 126 -13.99 -2.33 -6.55
C ALA A 126 -12.92 -1.36 -7.05
N CYS A 127 -12.50 -1.48 -8.29
CA CYS A 127 -11.47 -0.65 -8.92
C CYS A 127 -12.02 0.58 -9.66
N ALA A 128 -13.34 0.79 -9.71
CA ALA A 128 -13.91 1.96 -10.37
C ALA A 128 -13.38 3.28 -9.75
N PRO A 129 -13.19 4.35 -10.52
CA PRO A 129 -12.74 5.65 -10.00
C PRO A 129 -13.63 6.22 -8.88
N LEU A 130 -13.07 7.03 -7.99
CA LEU A 130 -13.77 7.73 -6.91
C LEU A 130 -14.59 8.90 -7.43
#